data_f0fefc813af25b5f59d2a85e8a679e51
#
_entry.id   f0fefc813af25b5f59d2a85e8a679e51
#
_cell.length_a   1.000
_cell.length_b   1.000
_cell.length_c   1.000
_cell.angle_alpha   90.00
_cell.angle_beta   90.00
_cell.angle_gamma   90.00
#
_symmetry.space_group_name_H-M   'P 1'
#
loop_
_entity.id
_entity.type
_entity.pdbx_description
1 polymer ?
#
loop_
_entity_poly.entity_id
_entity_poly.type
_entity_poly.pdbx_seq_one_letter_code
_entity_poly.pdbx_strand_id
1 'polypeptide(L)'
;MNLVFKLDEVICTPPKGINFGITQYIANSLPIEDTNEFMRWCKKNGHHITIWCERENTLACKMETEDWLDINQIPYNRLLFDRPKDYINVDEAPSHAKFYKHIGDMSIVASMYEEWKNDRQQEEKRSDTR
;
A
#
# COMPACT_ATOMS: atom_id res chain seq x y z
N MET A 1 6.92 -9.33 9.54
CA MET A 1 7.94 -8.37 9.04
C MET A 1 7.44 -6.94 9.15
N ASN A 2 8.35 -6.01 9.17
CA ASN A 2 8.02 -4.59 9.16
C ASN A 2 8.09 -4.08 7.72
N LEU A 3 6.94 -3.76 7.16
CA LEU A 3 6.82 -3.32 5.77
C LEU A 3 6.53 -1.82 5.73
N VAL A 4 7.12 -1.12 4.76
CA VAL A 4 6.76 0.26 4.49
C VAL A 4 6.22 0.37 3.07
N PHE A 5 4.98 0.86 2.96
CA PHE A 5 4.29 1.06 1.69
C PHE A 5 4.32 2.53 1.34
N LYS A 6 4.80 2.84 0.16
CA LYS A 6 4.72 4.19 -0.38
C LYS A 6 3.24 4.52 -0.67
N LEU A 7 2.79 5.71 -0.28
CA LEU A 7 1.40 6.10 -0.49
C LEU A 7 1.08 6.29 -1.97
N ASP A 8 1.76 7.23 -2.63
CA ASP A 8 1.49 7.56 -4.02
C ASP A 8 2.07 6.51 -4.96
N GLU A 9 1.30 6.09 -5.94
CA GLU A 9 1.63 5.09 -6.97
C GLU A 9 1.64 3.64 -6.49
N VAL A 10 1.56 3.39 -5.19
CA VAL A 10 1.49 2.04 -4.62
C VAL A 10 0.13 1.78 -3.97
N ILE A 11 -0.27 2.63 -3.04
CA ILE A 11 -1.56 2.51 -2.32
C ILE A 11 -2.66 3.22 -3.08
N CYS A 12 -2.36 4.37 -3.66
CA CYS A 12 -3.34 5.18 -4.38
C CYS A 12 -2.73 5.75 -5.67
N THR A 13 -3.61 6.15 -6.58
CA THR A 13 -3.19 6.83 -7.79
C THR A 13 -2.51 8.15 -7.43
N PRO A 14 -1.49 8.57 -8.21
CA PRO A 14 -0.84 9.85 -7.94
C PRO A 14 -1.84 11.00 -8.14
N PRO A 15 -1.63 12.12 -7.44
CA PRO A 15 -2.52 13.27 -7.59
C PRO A 15 -2.47 13.77 -9.01
N LYS A 16 -3.68 13.98 -9.59
CA LYS A 16 -3.83 14.57 -10.93
C LYS A 16 -4.13 16.04 -10.76
N GLY A 17 -3.36 16.88 -11.44
CA GLY A 17 -3.61 18.30 -11.47
C GLY A 17 -2.49 19.12 -10.88
N ILE A 18 -2.55 20.40 -11.16
CA ILE A 18 -1.50 21.35 -10.93
C ILE A 18 -1.82 22.15 -9.68
N ASN A 19 -0.97 22.09 -8.66
CA ASN A 19 -0.89 23.06 -7.57
C ASN A 19 -2.16 23.41 -6.80
N PHE A 20 -3.04 22.44 -6.58
CA PHE A 20 -4.11 22.63 -5.61
C PHE A 20 -3.60 22.17 -4.25
N GLY A 21 -4.18 22.66 -3.19
CA GLY A 21 -3.78 22.26 -1.84
C GLY A 21 -3.73 20.74 -1.68
N ILE A 22 -2.84 20.27 -0.83
CA ILE A 22 -2.58 18.84 -0.62
C ILE A 22 -3.84 18.07 -0.27
N THR A 23 -4.77 18.69 0.44
CA THR A 23 -6.06 18.12 0.79
C THR A 23 -6.88 17.71 -0.43
N GLN A 24 -6.82 18.47 -1.52
CA GLN A 24 -7.55 18.15 -2.74
C GLN A 24 -6.95 16.95 -3.47
N TYR A 25 -5.65 16.75 -3.37
CA TYR A 25 -4.99 15.64 -4.02
C TYR A 25 -5.43 14.29 -3.47
N ILE A 26 -5.42 14.13 -2.15
CA ILE A 26 -5.80 12.84 -1.57
C ILE A 26 -7.28 12.55 -1.80
N ALA A 27 -8.13 13.57 -1.74
CA ALA A 27 -9.56 13.42 -1.96
C ALA A 27 -9.89 12.91 -3.37
N ASN A 28 -9.06 13.27 -4.38
CA ASN A 28 -9.23 12.88 -5.76
C ASN A 28 -8.45 11.61 -6.15
N SER A 29 -7.68 11.06 -5.23
CA SER A 29 -6.93 9.83 -5.50
C SER A 29 -7.83 8.61 -5.35
N LEU A 30 -7.60 7.61 -6.19
CA LEU A 30 -8.33 6.35 -6.15
C LEU A 30 -7.43 5.28 -5.54
N PRO A 31 -7.99 4.37 -4.72
CA PRO A 31 -7.21 3.28 -4.17
C PRO A 31 -6.78 2.31 -5.28
N ILE A 32 -5.57 1.77 -5.16
CA ILE A 32 -5.09 0.72 -6.04
C ILE A 32 -5.51 -0.60 -5.41
N GLU A 33 -6.51 -1.25 -5.99
CA GLU A 33 -7.23 -2.36 -5.37
C GLU A 33 -6.33 -3.56 -5.02
N ASP A 34 -5.44 -3.95 -5.92
CA ASP A 34 -4.57 -5.10 -5.67
C ASP A 34 -3.57 -4.84 -4.54
N THR A 35 -3.06 -3.62 -4.41
CA THR A 35 -2.24 -3.23 -3.26
C THR A 35 -3.04 -3.33 -1.97
N ASN A 36 -4.27 -2.83 -1.98
CA ASN A 36 -5.12 -2.81 -0.79
C ASN A 36 -5.47 -4.23 -0.33
N GLU A 37 -5.78 -5.11 -1.26
CA GLU A 37 -6.01 -6.53 -0.94
C GLU A 37 -4.77 -7.19 -0.35
N PHE A 38 -3.60 -6.91 -0.92
CA PHE A 38 -2.34 -7.41 -0.42
C PHE A 38 -2.05 -6.88 1.00
N MET A 39 -2.31 -5.60 1.25
CA MET A 39 -2.13 -5.02 2.59
C MET A 39 -3.03 -5.69 3.63
N ARG A 40 -4.26 -6.00 3.28
CA ARG A 40 -5.17 -6.74 4.17
C ARG A 40 -4.64 -8.14 4.47
N TRP A 41 -4.10 -8.82 3.46
CA TRP A 41 -3.46 -10.12 3.62
C TRP A 41 -2.24 -10.01 4.55
N CYS A 42 -1.40 -9.00 4.37
CA CYS A 42 -0.24 -8.76 5.24
C CYS A 42 -0.67 -8.55 6.69
N LYS A 43 -1.69 -7.75 6.90
CA LYS A 43 -2.20 -7.48 8.25
C LYS A 43 -2.73 -8.75 8.90
N LYS A 44 -3.48 -9.54 8.17
CA LYS A 44 -4.02 -10.82 8.63
C LYS A 44 -2.91 -11.80 9.01
N ASN A 45 -1.78 -11.74 8.33
CA ASN A 45 -0.63 -12.63 8.57
C ASN A 45 0.39 -12.05 9.56
N GLY A 46 0.01 -11.01 10.31
CA GLY A 46 0.81 -10.51 11.43
C GLY A 46 1.94 -9.56 11.04
N HIS A 47 1.95 -9.06 9.81
CA HIS A 47 2.96 -8.08 9.40
C HIS A 47 2.62 -6.68 9.90
N HIS A 48 3.63 -5.94 10.29
CA HIS A 48 3.49 -4.54 10.68
C HIS A 48 3.53 -3.66 9.43
N ILE A 49 2.55 -2.78 9.28
CA ILE A 49 2.41 -1.94 8.09
C ILE A 49 2.63 -0.47 8.46
N THR A 50 3.62 0.13 7.84
CA THR A 50 3.85 1.57 7.89
C THR A 50 3.57 2.14 6.50
N ILE A 51 2.83 3.24 6.46
CA ILE A 51 2.61 3.99 5.22
C ILE A 51 3.55 5.19 5.22
N TRP A 52 4.32 5.34 4.14
CA TRP A 52 5.19 6.48 3.95
C TRP A 52 4.55 7.46 2.97
N CYS A 53 4.28 8.66 3.48
CA CYS A 53 3.69 9.75 2.71
C CYS A 53 4.78 10.75 2.30
N GLU A 54 4.99 10.93 1.01
CA GLU A 54 5.96 11.89 0.48
C GLU A 54 5.43 13.31 0.43
N ARG A 55 4.17 13.50 0.81
CA ARG A 55 3.52 14.80 0.78
C ARG A 55 4.02 15.68 1.91
N GLU A 56 3.54 16.93 1.93
CA GLU A 56 3.95 17.89 2.94
C GLU A 56 3.56 17.45 4.36
N ASN A 57 4.51 17.51 5.28
CA ASN A 57 4.28 17.12 6.67
C ASN A 57 3.60 18.26 7.43
N THR A 58 2.29 18.36 7.25
CA THR A 58 1.44 19.30 7.97
C THR A 58 0.35 18.53 8.69
N LEU A 59 -0.21 19.13 9.75
CA LEU A 59 -1.33 18.52 10.45
C LEU A 59 -2.53 18.32 9.54
N ALA A 60 -2.82 19.29 8.70
CA ALA A 60 -3.92 19.20 7.73
C ALA A 60 -3.74 18.03 6.77
N CYS A 61 -2.55 17.89 6.19
CA CYS A 61 -2.25 16.77 5.28
C CYS A 61 -2.35 15.42 5.99
N LYS A 62 -1.85 15.35 7.21
CA LYS A 62 -1.92 14.11 8.00
C LYS A 62 -3.36 13.71 8.26
N MET A 63 -4.19 14.63 8.71
CA MET A 63 -5.60 14.35 9.01
C MET A 63 -6.38 13.94 7.77
N GLU A 64 -6.21 14.64 6.67
CA GLU A 64 -6.86 14.32 5.39
C GLU A 64 -6.42 12.94 4.88
N THR A 65 -5.15 12.61 5.00
CA THR A 65 -4.62 11.32 4.58
C THR A 65 -5.18 10.20 5.46
N GLU A 66 -5.21 10.38 6.77
CA GLU A 66 -5.80 9.40 7.69
C GLU A 66 -7.28 9.17 7.40
N ASP A 67 -8.05 10.23 7.15
CA ASP A 67 -9.46 10.13 6.80
C ASP A 67 -9.66 9.36 5.50
N TRP A 68 -8.85 9.64 4.49
CA TRP A 68 -8.91 8.93 3.21
C TRP A 68 -8.59 7.43 3.38
N LEU A 69 -7.58 7.11 4.18
CA LEU A 69 -7.21 5.73 4.46
C LEU A 69 -8.34 4.99 5.18
N ASP A 70 -8.97 5.64 6.14
CA ASP A 70 -10.09 5.06 6.91
C ASP A 70 -11.32 4.85 6.03
N ILE A 71 -11.66 5.82 5.20
CA ILE A 71 -12.80 5.72 4.27
C ILE A 71 -12.61 4.56 3.30
N ASN A 72 -11.39 4.36 2.81
CA ASN A 72 -11.07 3.29 1.87
C ASN A 72 -10.71 1.97 2.56
N GLN A 73 -10.83 1.90 3.89
CA GLN A 73 -10.59 0.70 4.69
C GLN A 73 -9.20 0.09 4.48
N ILE A 74 -8.19 0.95 4.37
CA ILE A 74 -6.81 0.52 4.19
C ILE A 74 -6.18 0.28 5.57
N PRO A 75 -5.73 -0.95 5.85
CA PRO A 75 -5.14 -1.26 7.15
C PRO A 75 -3.70 -0.76 7.26
N TYR A 76 -3.38 -0.13 8.37
CA TYR A 76 -2.01 0.29 8.65
C TYR A 76 -1.79 0.45 10.16
N ASN A 77 -0.53 0.36 10.57
CA ASN A 77 -0.13 0.57 11.96
C ASN A 77 0.36 2.01 12.18
N ARG A 78 1.09 2.57 11.21
CA ARG A 78 1.67 3.91 11.33
C ARG A 78 1.63 4.62 10.00
N LEU A 79 1.44 5.95 10.05
CA LEU A 79 1.58 6.85 8.91
C LEU A 79 2.74 7.80 9.22
N LEU A 80 3.78 7.76 8.37
CA LEU A 80 4.99 8.58 8.54
C LEU A 80 5.23 9.42 7.30
N PHE A 81 5.84 10.59 7.51
CA PHE A 81 6.22 11.49 6.41
C PHE A 81 7.70 11.36 6.05
N ASP A 82 8.48 10.69 6.89
CA ASP A 82 9.85 10.32 6.59
C ASP A 82 9.94 8.82 6.42
N ARG A 83 10.72 8.36 5.42
CA ARG A 83 10.89 6.94 5.17
C ARG A 83 11.68 6.31 6.33
N PRO A 84 11.09 5.32 7.04
CA PRO A 84 11.82 4.66 8.11
C PRO A 84 12.96 3.80 7.54
N LYS A 85 14.05 3.72 8.31
CA LYS A 85 15.17 2.83 8.00
C LYS A 85 14.87 1.43 8.55
N ASP A 86 15.54 0.45 8.00
CA ASP A 86 15.46 -0.96 8.47
C ASP A 86 14.09 -1.61 8.30
N TYR A 87 13.26 -1.06 7.42
CA TYR A 87 11.99 -1.65 7.02
C TYR A 87 12.10 -2.17 5.58
N ILE A 88 11.28 -3.15 5.25
CA ILE A 88 11.19 -3.68 3.89
C ILE A 88 10.30 -2.75 3.06
N ASN A 89 10.87 -2.16 2.03
CA ASN A 89 10.19 -1.17 1.19
C ASN A 89 9.33 -1.85 0.13
N VAL A 90 8.04 -1.49 0.10
CA VAL A 90 7.11 -1.88 -0.95
C VAL A 90 6.91 -0.65 -1.83
N ASP A 91 7.69 -0.56 -2.90
CA ASP A 91 7.74 0.59 -3.78
C ASP A 91 6.95 0.39 -5.08
N GLU A 92 6.37 -0.79 -5.28
CA GLU A 92 5.60 -1.13 -6.47
C GLU A 92 4.31 -1.86 -6.11
N ALA A 93 3.21 -1.51 -6.76
CA ALA A 93 1.96 -2.25 -6.64
C ALA A 93 2.11 -3.66 -7.25
N PRO A 94 1.35 -4.67 -6.77
CA PRO A 94 1.44 -6.03 -7.33
C PRO A 94 1.27 -6.10 -8.84
N SER A 95 0.38 -5.28 -9.40
CA SER A 95 0.14 -5.24 -10.85
C SER A 95 1.32 -4.69 -11.65
N HIS A 96 2.20 -3.90 -11.02
CA HIS A 96 3.37 -3.29 -11.65
C HIS A 96 4.67 -4.03 -11.36
N ALA A 97 4.71 -4.87 -10.35
CA ALA A 97 5.93 -5.54 -9.89
C ALA A 97 6.57 -6.45 -10.94
N LYS A 98 5.78 -6.94 -11.88
CA LYS A 98 6.25 -7.81 -12.97
C LYS A 98 7.23 -7.12 -13.94
N PHE A 99 7.25 -5.79 -13.94
CA PHE A 99 8.12 -5.00 -14.80
C PHE A 99 9.51 -4.75 -14.20
N TYR A 100 9.68 -5.08 -12.94
CA TYR A 100 10.91 -4.82 -12.21
C TYR A 100 11.69 -6.11 -12.02
N LYS A 101 13.01 -6.02 -12.20
CA LYS A 101 13.89 -7.08 -11.77
C LYS A 101 13.81 -7.12 -10.24
N HIS A 102 13.61 -8.30 -9.70
CA HIS A 102 13.49 -8.48 -8.25
C HIS A 102 14.84 -8.25 -7.58
N ILE A 103 15.10 -7.01 -7.19
CA ILE A 103 16.34 -6.56 -6.56
C ILE A 103 16.02 -6.02 -5.15
N GLY A 104 16.93 -6.28 -4.21
CA GLY A 104 16.80 -5.74 -2.86
C GLY A 104 15.48 -6.12 -2.20
N ASP A 105 14.82 -5.16 -1.58
CA ASP A 105 13.57 -5.40 -0.86
C ASP A 105 12.46 -5.95 -1.76
N MET A 106 12.45 -5.58 -3.03
CA MET A 106 11.44 -6.08 -3.97
C MET A 106 11.59 -7.57 -4.28
N SER A 107 12.75 -8.19 -4.03
CA SER A 107 12.88 -9.63 -4.13
C SER A 107 12.06 -10.35 -3.06
N ILE A 108 12.05 -9.79 -1.86
CA ILE A 108 11.26 -10.29 -0.73
C ILE A 108 9.77 -10.05 -0.98
N VAL A 109 9.43 -8.83 -1.40
CA VAL A 109 8.04 -8.43 -1.68
C VAL A 109 7.45 -9.26 -2.82
N ALA A 110 8.22 -9.54 -3.87
CA ALA A 110 7.77 -10.39 -4.98
C ALA A 110 7.40 -11.79 -4.51
N SER A 111 8.20 -12.37 -3.61
CA SER A 111 7.89 -13.68 -3.00
C SER A 111 6.60 -13.61 -2.19
N MET A 112 6.37 -12.51 -1.47
CA MET A 112 5.14 -12.30 -0.70
C MET A 112 3.93 -12.15 -1.64
N TYR A 113 4.09 -11.48 -2.78
CA TYR A 113 3.02 -11.37 -3.78
C TYR A 113 2.62 -12.75 -4.31
N GLU A 114 3.58 -13.63 -4.58
CA GLU A 114 3.27 -14.99 -5.01
C GLU A 114 2.53 -15.78 -3.93
N GLU A 115 2.96 -15.68 -2.69
CA GLU A 115 2.30 -16.32 -1.56
C GLU A 115 0.86 -15.82 -1.40
N TRP A 116 0.65 -14.51 -1.48
CA TRP A 116 -0.68 -13.91 -1.43
C TRP A 116 -1.57 -14.40 -2.58
N LYS A 117 -1.06 -14.44 -3.79
CA LYS A 117 -1.80 -14.93 -4.95
C LYS A 117 -2.20 -16.39 -4.79
N ASN A 118 -1.31 -17.22 -4.27
CA ASN A 118 -1.59 -18.64 -4.02
C ASN A 118 -2.69 -18.82 -2.97
N ASP A 119 -2.63 -18.07 -1.88
CA ASP A 119 -3.66 -18.08 -0.83
C ASP A 119 -5.02 -17.67 -1.40
N ARG A 120 -5.04 -16.64 -2.21
CA ARG A 120 -6.26 -16.15 -2.87
C ARG A 120 -6.87 -17.21 -3.80
N GLN A 121 -6.05 -17.90 -4.58
CA GLN A 121 -6.52 -18.97 -5.48
C GLN A 121 -7.11 -20.14 -4.68
N GLN A 122 -6.51 -20.50 -3.57
CA GLN A 122 -7.04 -21.58 -2.72
C GLN A 122 -8.38 -21.20 -2.09
N GLU A 123 -8.57 -19.95 -1.68
CA GLU A 123 -9.85 -19.47 -1.17
C GLU A 123 -10.93 -19.53 -2.25
N GLU A 124 -10.62 -19.14 -3.47
CA GLU A 124 -11.55 -19.22 -4.60
C GLU A 124 -11.94 -20.68 -4.88
N LYS A 125 -11.01 -21.62 -4.84
CA LYS A 125 -11.28 -23.05 -5.02
C LYS A 125 -12.17 -23.62 -3.92
N ARG A 126 -11.98 -23.19 -2.68
CA ARG A 126 -12.83 -23.61 -1.56
C ARG A 126 -14.28 -23.13 -1.74
N SER A 127 -14.46 -21.94 -2.28
CA SER A 127 -15.79 -21.40 -2.58
C SER A 127 -16.48 -22.20 -3.67
N ASP A 128 -15.74 -22.68 -4.67
CA ASP A 128 -16.28 -23.43 -5.80
C ASP A 128 -16.65 -24.88 -5.46
N THR A 129 -16.13 -25.41 -4.37
CA THR A 129 -16.39 -26.80 -3.94
C THR A 129 -17.58 -26.99 -3.02
N ARG A 130 -18.35 -25.94 -2.78
CA ARG A 130 -19.56 -26.02 -1.95
C ARG A 130 -20.79 -26.40 -2.74
#